data_cf9fff41ab91561b99dc3589817fe745
#
_entry.id   cf9fff41ab91561b99dc3589817fe745
#
_cell.length_a   1.000
_cell.length_b   1.000
_cell.length_c   1.000
_cell.angle_alpha   90.00
_cell.angle_beta   90.00
_cell.angle_gamma   90.00
#
_symmetry.space_group_name_H-M   'P 1'
#
loop_
_entity.id
_entity.type
_entity.pdbx_description
1 polymer ?
#
loop_
_entity_poly.entity_id
_entity_poly.type
_entity_poly.pdbx_seq_one_letter_code
_entity_poly.pdbx_strand_id
1 'polypeptide(L)'
;MLSSGRESNYYLDGRVITLTPEGAYLVAAIILDMIKDEALDAVGGPTLGADPIAGALAALSYVNKCPVKTFIVRKQAKEHGTQRQVEGPALKKGSRVVLVDDVATSGKAIMEAKLALDKIGVIADKAIVIVDRSEGAVDNLAKVGLKLESIFKLADFGL
;
A
#
# COMPACT_ATOMS: atom_id res chain seq x y z
N MET A 1 7.54 7.36 19.40
CA MET A 1 8.39 7.93 18.33
C MET A 1 7.95 7.36 17.01
N LEU A 2 7.64 8.20 16.06
CA LEU A 2 7.35 7.79 14.69
C LEU A 2 8.65 7.40 13.98
N SER A 3 8.56 6.61 12.92
CA SER A 3 9.71 6.24 12.08
C SER A 3 10.44 7.44 11.45
N SER A 4 9.83 8.63 11.51
CA SER A 4 10.38 9.92 11.05
C SER A 4 11.19 10.68 12.10
N GLY A 5 11.24 10.21 13.37
CA GLY A 5 11.93 10.90 14.48
C GLY A 5 11.23 12.14 15.01
N ARG A 6 10.00 12.46 14.57
CA ARG A 6 9.20 13.57 15.08
C ARG A 6 8.26 13.08 16.18
N GLU A 7 8.08 13.86 17.22
CA GLU A 7 7.02 13.65 18.20
C GLU A 7 5.68 14.00 17.54
N SER A 8 4.76 13.05 17.52
CA SER A 8 3.39 13.28 17.09
C SER A 8 2.48 13.20 18.31
N ASN A 9 1.57 14.15 18.43
CA ASN A 9 0.53 14.14 19.47
C ASN A 9 -0.57 13.09 19.17
N TYR A 10 -0.52 12.43 17.98
CA TYR A 10 -1.53 11.47 17.54
C TYR A 10 -0.86 10.20 17.04
N TYR A 11 -1.36 9.05 17.46
CA TYR A 11 -1.03 7.75 16.91
C TYR A 11 -2.22 7.24 16.11
N LEU A 12 -2.03 7.04 14.81
CA LEU A 12 -3.00 6.42 13.93
C LEU A 12 -2.51 5.01 13.58
N ASP A 13 -3.32 4.02 13.91
CA ASP A 13 -3.11 2.63 13.53
C ASP A 13 -4.28 2.17 12.65
N GLY A 14 -4.07 2.16 11.36
CA GLY A 14 -5.09 1.74 10.39
C GLY A 14 -5.50 0.28 10.55
N ARG A 15 -4.65 -0.55 11.17
CA ARG A 15 -4.91 -1.98 11.39
C ARG A 15 -6.07 -2.22 12.37
N VAL A 16 -6.35 -1.28 13.26
CA VAL A 16 -7.54 -1.30 14.12
C VAL A 16 -8.83 -1.36 13.28
N ILE A 17 -8.81 -0.78 12.10
CA ILE A 17 -9.93 -0.80 11.15
C ILE A 17 -9.78 -1.95 10.14
N THR A 18 -8.62 -2.09 9.51
CA THR A 18 -8.41 -3.06 8.42
C THR A 18 -8.44 -4.52 8.88
N LEU A 19 -8.32 -4.78 10.18
CA LEU A 19 -8.47 -6.11 10.78
C LEU A 19 -9.87 -6.39 11.32
N THR A 20 -10.82 -5.47 11.15
CA THR A 20 -12.25 -5.74 11.41
C THR A 20 -12.96 -6.20 10.13
N PRO A 21 -14.00 -7.03 10.20
CA PRO A 21 -14.73 -7.50 9.01
C PRO A 21 -15.28 -6.35 8.18
N GLU A 22 -15.95 -5.39 8.80
CA GLU A 22 -16.55 -4.24 8.13
C GLU A 22 -15.46 -3.30 7.55
N GLY A 23 -14.45 -2.97 8.34
CA GLY A 23 -13.37 -2.08 7.90
C GLY A 23 -12.57 -2.67 6.75
N ALA A 24 -12.22 -3.96 6.81
CA ALA A 24 -11.56 -4.68 5.73
C ALA A 24 -12.38 -4.63 4.43
N TYR A 25 -13.70 -4.90 4.54
CA TYR A 25 -14.62 -4.84 3.40
C TYR A 25 -14.69 -3.43 2.79
N LEU A 26 -14.95 -2.41 3.61
CA LEU A 26 -15.13 -1.03 3.13
C LEU A 26 -13.84 -0.47 2.49
N VAL A 27 -12.69 -0.69 3.11
CA VAL A 27 -11.40 -0.26 2.56
C VAL A 27 -11.13 -0.95 1.23
N ALA A 28 -11.33 -2.25 1.14
CA ALA A 28 -11.15 -2.99 -0.11
C ALA A 28 -12.13 -2.52 -1.20
N ALA A 29 -13.40 -2.29 -0.87
CA ALA A 29 -14.40 -1.81 -1.81
C ALA A 29 -14.04 -0.43 -2.39
N ILE A 30 -13.60 0.49 -1.53
CA ILE A 30 -13.19 1.83 -1.95
C ILE A 30 -11.95 1.75 -2.85
N ILE A 31 -10.92 1.00 -2.46
CA ILE A 31 -9.70 0.87 -3.26
C ILE A 31 -10.00 0.21 -4.61
N LEU A 32 -10.84 -0.84 -4.66
CA LEU A 32 -11.24 -1.46 -5.92
C LEU A 32 -11.97 -0.47 -6.84
N ASP A 33 -12.82 0.40 -6.29
CA ASP A 33 -13.47 1.46 -7.07
C ASP A 33 -12.46 2.50 -7.59
N MET A 34 -11.46 2.87 -6.78
CA MET A 34 -10.41 3.82 -7.19
C MET A 34 -9.53 3.31 -8.33
N ILE A 35 -9.38 2.00 -8.48
CA ILE A 35 -8.52 1.37 -9.51
C ILE A 35 -9.29 0.68 -10.64
N LYS A 36 -10.60 0.75 -10.65
CA LYS A 36 -11.47 -0.04 -11.57
C LYS A 36 -11.18 0.17 -13.06
N ASP A 37 -10.74 1.37 -13.42
CA ASP A 37 -10.46 1.74 -14.82
C ASP A 37 -8.97 1.61 -15.18
N GLU A 38 -8.16 1.05 -14.29
CA GLU A 38 -6.72 0.86 -14.48
C GLU A 38 -6.39 -0.56 -14.91
N ALA A 39 -5.53 -0.69 -15.93
CA ALA A 39 -4.99 -1.97 -16.35
C ALA A 39 -3.81 -2.35 -15.44
N LEU A 40 -4.10 -3.11 -14.38
CA LEU A 40 -3.14 -3.52 -13.37
C LEU A 40 -2.95 -5.03 -13.35
N ASP A 41 -1.71 -5.44 -13.09
CA ASP A 41 -1.36 -6.85 -12.87
C ASP A 41 -1.57 -7.27 -11.40
N ALA A 42 -1.33 -6.34 -10.46
CA ALA A 42 -1.50 -6.61 -9.03
C ALA A 42 -1.58 -5.32 -8.19
N VAL A 43 -2.00 -5.50 -6.95
CA VAL A 43 -2.02 -4.44 -5.91
C VAL A 43 -1.35 -5.00 -4.65
N GLY A 44 -0.52 -4.23 -3.99
CA GLY A 44 0.12 -4.66 -2.75
C GLY A 44 0.96 -3.56 -2.12
N GLY A 45 1.72 -3.87 -1.10
CA GLY A 45 2.49 -2.85 -0.41
C GLY A 45 3.34 -3.36 0.73
N PRO A 46 3.91 -2.45 1.52
CA PRO A 46 4.81 -2.82 2.60
C PRO A 46 4.09 -3.51 3.76
N THR A 47 4.70 -4.57 4.28
CA THR A 47 4.23 -5.22 5.52
C THR A 47 4.48 -4.26 6.71
N LEU A 48 3.62 -4.21 7.72
CA LEU A 48 2.37 -4.91 8.01
C LEU A 48 1.11 -4.16 7.55
N GLY A 49 1.20 -2.85 7.28
CA GLY A 49 0.02 -2.01 6.98
C GLY A 49 -0.74 -2.48 5.74
N ALA A 50 -0.02 -2.91 4.71
CA ALA A 50 -0.62 -3.42 3.48
C ALA A 50 -1.23 -4.83 3.62
N ASP A 51 -0.79 -5.65 4.58
CA ASP A 51 -1.15 -7.07 4.60
C ASP A 51 -2.67 -7.32 4.72
N PRO A 52 -3.40 -6.71 5.67
CA PRO A 52 -4.85 -6.87 5.76
C PRO A 52 -5.57 -6.32 4.53
N ILE A 53 -5.09 -5.21 3.98
CA ILE A 53 -5.66 -4.58 2.79
C ILE A 53 -5.52 -5.52 1.58
N ALA A 54 -4.33 -6.07 1.36
CA ALA A 54 -4.04 -6.99 0.27
C ALA A 54 -4.92 -8.25 0.35
N GLY A 55 -5.06 -8.85 1.52
CA GLY A 55 -5.93 -10.01 1.73
C GLY A 55 -7.39 -9.70 1.43
N ALA A 56 -7.90 -8.58 1.92
CA ALA A 56 -9.29 -8.16 1.67
C ALA A 56 -9.53 -7.84 0.19
N LEU A 57 -8.60 -7.15 -0.47
CA LEU A 57 -8.68 -6.86 -1.91
C LEU A 57 -8.73 -8.14 -2.75
N ALA A 58 -7.86 -9.10 -2.48
CA ALA A 58 -7.84 -10.37 -3.21
C ALA A 58 -9.19 -11.08 -3.10
N ALA A 59 -9.72 -11.22 -1.88
CA ALA A 59 -10.98 -11.90 -1.62
C ALA A 59 -12.17 -11.18 -2.27
N LEU A 60 -12.30 -9.87 -2.05
CA LEU A 60 -13.43 -9.09 -2.56
C LEU A 60 -13.42 -8.97 -4.08
N SER A 61 -12.26 -8.79 -4.70
CA SER A 61 -12.14 -8.73 -6.14
C SER A 61 -12.60 -10.01 -6.83
N TYR A 62 -12.33 -11.17 -6.22
CA TYR A 62 -12.84 -12.46 -6.70
C TYR A 62 -14.35 -12.55 -6.60
N VAL A 63 -14.94 -12.16 -5.46
CA VAL A 63 -16.40 -12.15 -5.27
C VAL A 63 -17.07 -11.23 -6.30
N ASN A 64 -16.46 -10.08 -6.58
CA ASN A 64 -16.95 -9.11 -7.56
C ASN A 64 -16.72 -9.54 -9.03
N LYS A 65 -16.13 -10.73 -9.27
CA LYS A 65 -15.81 -11.25 -10.60
C LYS A 65 -14.84 -10.37 -11.42
N CYS A 66 -14.05 -9.56 -10.76
CA CYS A 66 -12.98 -8.73 -11.31
C CYS A 66 -11.68 -9.01 -10.55
N PRO A 67 -11.12 -10.24 -10.61
CA PRO A 67 -10.05 -10.68 -9.71
C PRO A 67 -8.77 -9.86 -9.92
N VAL A 68 -8.23 -9.36 -8.82
CA VAL A 68 -6.96 -8.65 -8.75
C VAL A 68 -5.99 -9.46 -7.90
N LYS A 69 -4.81 -9.76 -8.43
CA LYS A 69 -3.73 -10.38 -7.68
C LYS A 69 -3.19 -9.39 -6.65
N THR A 70 -2.72 -9.91 -5.52
CA THR A 70 -2.11 -9.05 -4.49
C THR A 70 -0.73 -9.59 -4.11
N PHE A 71 0.10 -8.70 -3.55
CA PHE A 71 1.45 -9.01 -3.08
C PHE A 71 1.75 -8.21 -1.82
N ILE A 72 2.78 -8.62 -1.10
CA ILE A 72 3.34 -7.83 0.00
C ILE A 72 4.84 -7.66 -0.17
N VAL A 73 5.37 -6.55 0.30
CA VAL A 73 6.80 -6.24 0.26
C VAL A 73 7.35 -6.26 1.67
N ARG A 74 8.29 -7.16 1.92
CA ARG A 74 8.98 -7.28 3.20
C ARG A 74 10.00 -6.16 3.36
N LYS A 75 10.24 -5.73 4.60
CA LYS A 75 11.29 -4.75 4.92
C LYS A 75 12.67 -5.23 4.50
N GLN A 76 12.94 -6.53 4.62
CA GLN A 76 14.19 -7.17 4.24
C GLN A 76 13.91 -8.44 3.45
N ALA A 77 14.83 -8.77 2.53
CA ALA A 77 14.79 -10.06 1.85
C ALA A 77 14.96 -11.22 2.85
N LYS A 78 14.45 -12.40 2.51
CA LYS A 78 14.67 -13.60 3.32
C LYS A 78 16.18 -13.93 3.36
N GLU A 79 16.69 -14.24 4.54
CA GLU A 79 18.08 -14.68 4.71
C GLU A 79 18.34 -16.06 4.09
N HIS A 80 17.29 -16.90 4.03
CA HIS A 80 17.33 -18.25 3.49
C HIS A 80 16.25 -18.46 2.42
N GLY A 81 16.53 -19.30 1.42
CA GLY A 81 15.62 -19.62 0.33
C GLY A 81 15.78 -18.68 -0.86
N THR A 82 14.68 -18.23 -1.46
CA THR A 82 14.69 -17.43 -2.71
C THR A 82 15.19 -16.00 -2.56
N GLN A 83 15.56 -15.55 -1.37
CA GLN A 83 15.99 -14.17 -1.05
C GLN A 83 15.04 -13.08 -1.60
N ARG A 84 13.78 -13.43 -1.81
CA ARG A 84 12.78 -12.51 -2.36
C ARG A 84 12.27 -11.56 -1.28
N GLN A 85 12.21 -10.29 -1.64
CA GLN A 85 11.60 -9.26 -0.81
C GLN A 85 10.10 -9.11 -1.08
N VAL A 86 9.65 -9.46 -2.31
CA VAL A 86 8.25 -9.44 -2.72
C VAL A 86 7.65 -10.84 -2.60
N GLU A 87 6.56 -10.95 -1.86
CA GLU A 87 5.83 -12.19 -1.60
C GLU A 87 4.46 -12.17 -2.30
N GLY A 88 4.01 -13.33 -2.75
CA GLY A 88 2.75 -13.52 -3.44
C GLY A 88 2.92 -14.12 -4.84
N PRO A 89 1.90 -14.04 -5.70
CA PRO A 89 2.00 -14.46 -7.10
C PRO A 89 3.15 -13.76 -7.82
N ALA A 90 3.85 -14.48 -8.69
CA ALA A 90 5.00 -13.95 -9.40
C ALA A 90 4.62 -12.73 -10.25
N LEU A 91 5.35 -11.62 -10.03
CA LEU A 91 5.30 -10.43 -10.87
C LEU A 91 6.40 -10.53 -11.94
N LYS A 92 6.05 -10.19 -13.18
CA LYS A 92 6.99 -10.18 -14.30
C LYS A 92 7.61 -8.79 -14.46
N LYS A 93 8.79 -8.72 -15.06
CA LYS A 93 9.35 -7.46 -15.52
C LYS A 93 8.33 -6.75 -16.44
N GLY A 94 8.08 -5.47 -16.16
CA GLY A 94 7.08 -4.68 -16.86
C GLY A 94 5.65 -4.79 -16.30
N SER A 95 5.39 -5.67 -15.30
CA SER A 95 4.10 -5.69 -14.62
C SER A 95 3.79 -4.32 -13.99
N ARG A 96 2.55 -3.88 -14.14
CA ARG A 96 2.06 -2.62 -13.57
C ARG A 96 1.29 -2.89 -12.29
N VAL A 97 1.65 -2.21 -11.24
CA VAL A 97 1.05 -2.39 -9.91
C VAL A 97 0.72 -1.06 -9.24
N VAL A 98 -0.22 -1.10 -8.31
CA VAL A 98 -0.49 -0.01 -7.37
C VAL A 98 0.00 -0.42 -5.99
N LEU A 99 0.69 0.49 -5.31
CA LEU A 99 1.09 0.31 -3.92
C LEU A 99 -0.04 0.74 -2.98
N VAL A 100 -0.24 0.00 -1.89
CA VAL A 100 -1.20 0.34 -0.84
C VAL A 100 -0.53 0.30 0.53
N ASP A 101 -1.00 1.14 1.44
CA ASP A 101 -0.63 1.09 2.86
C ASP A 101 -1.78 1.64 3.70
N ASP A 102 -1.73 1.45 5.01
CA ASP A 102 -2.77 2.00 5.90
C ASP A 102 -2.58 3.50 6.14
N VAL A 103 -1.40 3.92 6.56
CA VAL A 103 -1.12 5.32 6.92
C VAL A 103 0.20 5.79 6.30
N ALA A 104 0.17 6.92 5.60
CA ALA A 104 1.36 7.61 5.13
C ALA A 104 1.71 8.80 6.05
N THR A 105 2.90 8.78 6.63
CA THR A 105 3.49 9.90 7.36
C THR A 105 4.48 10.63 6.45
N SER A 106 5.69 10.10 6.33
CA SER A 106 6.70 10.58 5.38
C SER A 106 6.73 9.83 4.05
N GLY A 107 5.97 8.72 3.93
CA GLY A 107 5.97 7.83 2.78
C GLY A 107 7.16 6.87 2.70
N LYS A 108 8.01 6.79 3.74
CA LYS A 108 9.25 6.00 3.72
C LYS A 108 8.99 4.52 3.41
N ALA A 109 8.02 3.88 4.06
CA ALA A 109 7.74 2.45 3.85
C ALA A 109 7.29 2.16 2.40
N ILE A 110 6.45 3.04 1.84
CA ILE A 110 5.98 2.95 0.45
C ILE A 110 7.16 3.16 -0.52
N MET A 111 8.05 4.10 -0.23
CA MET A 111 9.25 4.36 -1.04
C MET A 111 10.19 3.16 -1.04
N GLU A 112 10.42 2.53 0.10
CA GLU A 112 11.23 1.31 0.22
C GLU A 112 10.60 0.15 -0.56
N ALA A 113 9.28 0.00 -0.52
CA ALA A 113 8.55 -0.98 -1.32
C ALA A 113 8.70 -0.72 -2.82
N LYS A 114 8.58 0.54 -3.25
CA LYS A 114 8.84 0.95 -4.64
C LYS A 114 10.23 0.56 -5.10
N LEU A 115 11.25 0.84 -4.30
CA LEU A 115 12.64 0.49 -4.64
C LEU A 115 12.83 -1.03 -4.77
N ALA A 116 12.14 -1.84 -3.96
CA ALA A 116 12.17 -3.29 -4.08
C ALA A 116 11.53 -3.77 -5.39
N LEU A 117 10.44 -3.14 -5.82
CA LEU A 117 9.78 -3.42 -7.09
C LEU A 117 10.63 -3.01 -8.29
N ASP A 118 11.27 -1.86 -8.23
CA ASP A 118 12.17 -1.37 -9.29
C ASP A 118 13.32 -2.33 -9.55
N LYS A 119 13.88 -2.95 -8.51
CA LYS A 119 14.96 -3.95 -8.64
C LYS A 119 14.56 -5.17 -9.48
N ILE A 120 13.29 -5.51 -9.52
CA ILE A 120 12.76 -6.64 -10.30
C ILE A 120 12.05 -6.18 -11.58
N GLY A 121 12.13 -4.88 -11.90
CA GLY A 121 11.56 -4.29 -13.12
C GLY A 121 10.05 -4.17 -13.14
N VAL A 122 9.41 -4.16 -11.97
CA VAL A 122 7.96 -3.93 -11.82
C VAL A 122 7.70 -2.43 -11.74
N ILE A 123 6.65 -1.98 -12.43
CA ILE A 123 6.30 -0.56 -12.56
C ILE A 123 5.22 -0.21 -11.54
N ALA A 124 5.55 0.69 -10.63
CA ALA A 124 4.60 1.33 -9.72
C ALA A 124 4.71 2.85 -9.87
N ASP A 125 3.63 3.49 -10.28
CA ASP A 125 3.53 4.94 -10.47
C ASP A 125 2.49 5.59 -9.54
N LYS A 126 1.75 4.78 -8.77
CA LYS A 126 0.70 5.20 -7.86
C LYS A 126 0.77 4.46 -6.54
N ALA A 127 0.44 5.16 -5.47
CA ALA A 127 0.19 4.59 -4.15
C ALA A 127 -1.15 5.10 -3.61
N ILE A 128 -1.88 4.24 -2.92
CA ILE A 128 -3.15 4.56 -2.25
C ILE A 128 -3.01 4.21 -0.77
N VAL A 129 -3.36 5.16 0.09
CA VAL A 129 -3.37 4.94 1.55
C VAL A 129 -4.74 5.25 2.13
N ILE A 130 -5.05 4.67 3.28
CA ILE A 130 -6.29 5.02 3.97
C ILE A 130 -6.19 6.45 4.49
N VAL A 131 -5.09 6.80 5.16
CA VAL A 131 -4.89 8.13 5.72
C VAL A 131 -3.54 8.71 5.29
N ASP A 132 -3.57 9.88 4.68
CA ASP A 132 -2.40 10.74 4.52
C ASP A 132 -2.37 11.73 5.69
N ARG A 133 -1.30 11.65 6.49
CA ARG A 133 -1.09 12.56 7.63
C ARG A 133 -0.65 13.96 7.25
N SER A 134 -0.46 14.21 5.94
CA SER A 134 0.03 15.50 5.41
C SER A 134 1.40 15.91 5.99
N GLU A 135 2.26 14.95 6.31
CA GLU A 135 3.59 15.16 6.88
C GLU A 135 4.72 14.96 5.85
N GLY A 136 4.43 15.27 4.58
CA GLY A 136 5.42 15.29 3.49
C GLY A 136 5.44 14.04 2.61
N ALA A 137 4.55 13.06 2.81
CA ALA A 137 4.49 11.85 1.99
C ALA A 137 4.29 12.16 0.50
N VAL A 138 3.38 13.07 0.17
CA VAL A 138 3.08 13.46 -1.23
C VAL A 138 4.36 13.91 -1.95
N ASP A 139 5.10 14.85 -1.36
CA ASP A 139 6.31 15.41 -1.97
C ASP A 139 7.44 14.38 -2.06
N ASN A 140 7.60 13.57 -1.01
CA ASN A 140 8.64 12.55 -0.97
C ASN A 140 8.40 11.45 -2.00
N LEU A 141 7.16 11.00 -2.15
CA LEU A 141 6.80 9.96 -3.11
C LEU A 141 6.84 10.48 -4.55
N ALA A 142 6.49 11.75 -4.78
CA ALA A 142 6.63 12.37 -6.08
C ALA A 142 8.08 12.38 -6.59
N LYS A 143 9.08 12.52 -5.70
CA LYS A 143 10.52 12.47 -6.05
C LYS A 143 10.96 11.13 -6.61
N VAL A 144 10.25 10.05 -6.30
CA VAL A 144 10.51 8.71 -6.82
C VAL A 144 9.48 8.25 -7.87
N GLY A 145 8.70 9.19 -8.40
CA GLY A 145 7.74 8.93 -9.48
C GLY A 145 6.44 8.26 -9.01
N LEU A 146 6.09 8.36 -7.74
CA LEU A 146 4.82 7.88 -7.19
C LEU A 146 3.85 9.02 -6.95
N LYS A 147 2.63 8.91 -7.49
CA LYS A 147 1.49 9.74 -7.12
C LYS A 147 0.81 9.12 -5.90
N LEU A 148 0.71 9.86 -4.79
CA LEU A 148 -0.04 9.44 -3.61
C LEU A 148 -1.51 9.89 -3.72
N GLU A 149 -2.40 8.95 -3.52
CA GLU A 149 -3.83 9.18 -3.30
C GLU A 149 -4.21 8.65 -1.90
N SER A 150 -5.16 9.28 -1.25
CA SER A 150 -5.63 8.85 0.07
C SER A 150 -7.15 8.84 0.14
N ILE A 151 -7.70 7.91 0.93
CA ILE A 151 -9.15 7.90 1.23
C ILE A 151 -9.47 9.09 2.12
N PHE A 152 -8.63 9.34 3.12
CA PHE A 152 -8.75 10.46 4.07
C PHE A 152 -7.43 11.21 4.20
N LYS A 153 -7.55 12.49 4.56
CA LYS A 153 -6.45 13.31 5.08
C LYS A 153 -6.66 13.57 6.56
N LEU A 154 -5.58 13.88 7.28
CA LEU A 154 -5.66 14.18 8.72
C LEU A 154 -6.68 15.29 9.02
N ALA A 155 -6.77 16.30 8.16
CA ALA A 155 -7.73 17.39 8.27
C ALA A 155 -9.21 16.94 8.26
N ASP A 156 -9.53 15.79 7.67
CA ASP A 156 -10.90 15.25 7.64
C ASP A 156 -11.38 14.82 9.04
N PHE A 157 -10.44 14.61 9.96
CA PHE A 157 -10.70 14.25 11.35
C PHE A 157 -10.70 15.46 12.29
N GLY A 158 -10.53 16.69 11.77
CA GLY A 158 -10.43 17.90 12.58
C GLY A 158 -9.10 18.05 13.35
N LEU A 159 -8.06 17.38 12.88
CA LEU A 159 -6.72 17.33 13.48
C LEU A 159 -5.70 18.08 12.63
#